data_c0810a49d1740130fab7682613ca6f79
#
_entry.id   c0810a49d1740130fab7682613ca6f79
#
_cell.length_a   1.000
_cell.length_b   1.000
_cell.length_c   1.000
_cell.angle_alpha   90.00
_cell.angle_beta   90.00
_cell.angle_gamma   90.00
#
_symmetry.space_group_name_H-M   'P 1'
#
loop_
_entity.id
_entity.type
_entity.pdbx_description
1 polymer ?
#
loop_
_entity_poly.entity_id
_entity_poly.type
_entity_poly.pdbx_seq_one_letter_code
_entity_poly.pdbx_strand_id
1 'polypeptide(L)'
;EHNIILCEERGISWNLWTYKDAGRMGLVVPKKESDWMQLRRKLAEHWSHDWEQKVSMKVTHMLGDTYYQHLSDALAYDLDFRVRSIQHRIAVEQLLKPALREIPWEKMKHYPGSFSFEQCEKREIVAEKIKQFIKEKEEKQ
;
A
#
# COMPACT_ATOMS: atom_id res chain seq x y z
N GLU A 1 -0.79 11.86 -9.88
CA GLU A 1 -1.39 13.05 -10.47
C GLU A 1 -0.49 13.64 -11.55
N HIS A 2 0.73 14.08 -11.24
CA HIS A 2 1.69 14.55 -12.25
C HIS A 2 1.93 13.55 -13.38
N ASN A 3 1.96 12.24 -13.04
CA ASN A 3 2.18 11.19 -14.03
C ASN A 3 1.06 11.12 -15.07
N ILE A 4 -0.20 11.34 -14.68
CA ILE A 4 -1.34 11.35 -15.60
C ILE A 4 -1.18 12.49 -16.61
N ILE A 5 -0.90 13.70 -16.13
CA ILE A 5 -0.70 14.89 -16.96
C ILE A 5 0.46 14.65 -17.96
N LEU A 6 1.59 14.16 -17.46
CA LEU A 6 2.76 13.87 -18.31
C LEU A 6 2.50 12.79 -19.37
N CYS A 7 1.72 11.76 -19.03
CA CYS A 7 1.34 10.75 -20.00
C CYS A 7 0.46 11.32 -21.10
N GLU A 8 -0.51 12.13 -20.73
CA GLU A 8 -1.41 12.78 -21.69
C GLU A 8 -0.69 13.76 -22.62
N GLU A 9 0.18 14.62 -22.07
CA GLU A 9 0.98 15.57 -22.85
C GLU A 9 1.87 14.87 -23.90
N ARG A 10 2.24 13.63 -23.64
CA ARG A 10 3.11 12.83 -24.52
C ARG A 10 2.35 11.78 -25.33
N GLY A 11 1.03 11.75 -25.29
CA GLY A 11 0.21 10.75 -25.97
C GLY A 11 0.44 9.32 -25.48
N ILE A 12 0.87 9.14 -24.22
CA ILE A 12 1.11 7.84 -23.61
C ILE A 12 -0.17 7.36 -22.93
N SER A 13 -0.63 6.17 -23.31
CA SER A 13 -1.77 5.54 -22.64
C SER A 13 -1.48 5.25 -21.17
N TRP A 14 -2.45 5.51 -20.31
CA TRP A 14 -2.35 5.24 -18.88
C TRP A 14 -3.63 4.61 -18.33
N ASN A 15 -3.51 3.94 -17.20
CA ASN A 15 -4.65 3.48 -16.43
C ASN A 15 -4.43 3.75 -14.94
N LEU A 16 -5.53 3.93 -14.20
CA LEU A 16 -5.48 4.09 -12.76
C LEU A 16 -5.56 2.72 -12.08
N TRP A 17 -4.48 2.29 -11.49
CA TRP A 17 -4.43 1.14 -10.62
C TRP A 17 -4.48 1.59 -9.17
N THR A 18 -5.51 1.36 -8.42
CA THR A 18 -6.74 0.61 -8.70
C THR A 18 -7.93 1.49 -8.31
N TYR A 19 -9.12 1.16 -8.83
CA TYR A 19 -10.34 1.91 -8.49
C TYR A 19 -10.63 1.83 -6.98
N LYS A 20 -10.53 0.66 -6.38
CA LYS A 20 -10.84 0.40 -4.97
C LYS A 20 -9.72 -0.39 -4.31
N ASP A 21 -9.20 0.10 -3.21
CA ASP A 21 -8.08 -0.49 -2.48
C ASP A 21 -8.26 -0.34 -0.97
N ALA A 22 -7.75 -1.30 -0.24
CA ALA A 22 -7.67 -1.26 1.22
C ALA A 22 -6.55 -0.35 1.75
N GLY A 23 -5.78 0.29 0.88
CA GLY A 23 -4.56 1.01 1.19
C GLY A 23 -4.48 2.42 0.65
N ARG A 24 -3.36 2.72 -0.02
CA ARG A 24 -2.99 4.08 -0.41
C ARG A 24 -3.27 4.42 -1.87
N MET A 25 -3.49 3.45 -2.73
CA MET A 25 -3.49 3.65 -4.19
C MET A 25 -4.88 3.81 -4.78
N GLY A 26 -5.92 3.27 -4.14
CA GLY A 26 -7.29 3.31 -4.66
C GLY A 26 -7.90 4.71 -4.69
N LEU A 27 -8.74 4.96 -5.68
CA LEU A 27 -9.62 6.14 -5.73
C LEU A 27 -10.70 6.06 -4.65
N VAL A 28 -11.16 4.86 -4.35
CA VAL A 28 -12.13 4.54 -3.31
C VAL A 28 -11.46 3.67 -2.26
N VAL A 29 -11.61 4.01 -1.00
CA VAL A 29 -11.00 3.33 0.15
C VAL A 29 -12.02 3.07 1.25
N PRO A 30 -11.88 2.03 2.07
CA PRO A 30 -12.73 1.82 3.24
C PRO A 30 -12.67 3.00 4.19
N LYS A 31 -13.80 3.38 4.75
CA LYS A 31 -13.87 4.42 5.80
C LYS A 31 -12.98 4.05 6.98
N LYS A 32 -12.41 5.05 7.62
CA LYS A 32 -11.48 4.86 8.76
C LYS A 32 -12.12 4.12 9.93
N GLU A 33 -13.44 4.24 10.08
CA GLU A 33 -14.24 3.64 11.14
C GLU A 33 -14.70 2.23 10.82
N SER A 34 -14.46 1.74 9.59
CA SER A 34 -14.83 0.38 9.20
C SER A 34 -14.09 -0.67 10.02
N ASP A 35 -14.71 -1.81 10.24
CA ASP A 35 -14.17 -2.91 11.07
C ASP A 35 -12.78 -3.37 10.59
N TRP A 36 -12.59 -3.45 9.27
CA TRP A 36 -11.30 -3.79 8.70
C TRP A 36 -10.22 -2.76 9.02
N MET A 37 -10.54 -1.46 8.90
CA MET A 37 -9.56 -0.40 9.18
C MET A 37 -9.24 -0.28 10.67
N GLN A 38 -10.19 -0.59 11.53
CA GLN A 38 -9.94 -0.70 12.97
C GLN A 38 -9.03 -1.87 13.30
N LEU A 39 -9.28 -3.05 12.71
CA LEU A 39 -8.40 -4.21 12.86
C LEU A 39 -6.98 -3.89 12.38
N ARG A 40 -6.84 -3.30 11.19
CA ARG A 40 -5.52 -2.88 10.66
C ARG A 40 -4.78 -1.96 11.61
N ARG A 41 -5.47 -1.01 12.23
CA ARG A 41 -4.87 -0.07 13.17
C ARG A 41 -4.35 -0.80 14.39
N LYS A 42 -5.15 -1.65 14.99
CA LYS A 42 -4.75 -2.48 16.14
C LYS A 42 -3.55 -3.37 15.83
N LEU A 43 -3.54 -4.00 14.67
CA LEU A 43 -2.40 -4.82 14.25
C LEU A 43 -1.15 -3.97 14.02
N ALA A 44 -1.29 -2.75 13.47
CA ALA A 44 -0.19 -1.82 13.26
C ALA A 44 0.38 -1.28 14.58
N GLU A 45 -0.42 -1.13 15.63
CA GLU A 45 0.04 -0.71 16.97
C GLU A 45 0.95 -1.78 17.61
N HIS A 46 0.71 -3.06 17.33
CA HIS A 46 1.56 -4.17 17.76
C HIS A 46 2.78 -4.38 16.86
N TRP A 47 2.75 -3.77 15.68
CA TRP A 47 3.84 -3.78 14.73
C TRP A 47 4.76 -2.59 15.02
N SER A 48 5.71 -2.78 15.91
CA SER A 48 6.63 -1.70 16.21
C SER A 48 7.52 -1.41 14.99
N HIS A 49 7.64 -0.13 14.66
CA HIS A 49 8.59 0.36 13.67
C HIS A 49 10.02 -0.10 13.98
N ASP A 50 10.34 -0.29 15.26
CA ASP A 50 11.59 -0.86 15.74
C ASP A 50 11.85 -2.28 15.23
N TRP A 51 10.81 -3.07 14.97
CA TRP A 51 11.00 -4.42 14.47
C TRP A 51 11.43 -4.41 12.99
N GLU A 52 10.82 -3.57 12.15
CA GLU A 52 11.25 -3.38 10.76
C GLU A 52 12.69 -2.89 10.68
N GLN A 53 13.06 -1.91 11.51
CA GLN A 53 14.42 -1.41 11.58
C GLN A 53 15.39 -2.48 12.07
N LYS A 54 15.08 -3.22 13.12
CA LYS A 54 15.95 -4.28 13.66
C LYS A 54 16.17 -5.40 12.66
N VAL A 55 15.16 -5.82 11.92
CA VAL A 55 15.31 -6.86 10.89
C VAL A 55 16.08 -6.32 9.69
N SER A 56 15.80 -5.11 9.24
CA SER A 56 16.54 -4.45 8.15
C SER A 56 18.02 -4.29 8.49
N MET A 57 18.33 -3.73 9.66
CA MET A 57 19.72 -3.58 10.15
C MET A 57 20.44 -4.92 10.29
N LYS A 58 19.74 -5.97 10.75
CA LYS A 58 20.32 -7.30 10.90
C LYS A 58 20.67 -7.93 9.57
N VAL A 59 19.80 -7.78 8.57
CA VAL A 59 20.06 -8.27 7.19
C VAL A 59 21.18 -7.48 6.54
N THR A 60 21.17 -6.15 6.65
CA THR A 60 22.25 -5.29 6.15
C THR A 60 23.60 -5.64 6.79
N HIS A 61 23.62 -5.86 8.09
CA HIS A 61 24.83 -6.26 8.80
C HIS A 61 25.32 -7.67 8.38
N MET A 62 24.40 -8.62 8.14
CA MET A 62 24.74 -9.96 7.65
C MET A 62 25.33 -9.96 6.24
N LEU A 63 24.90 -9.01 5.39
CA LEU A 63 25.42 -8.87 4.03
C LEU A 63 26.77 -8.14 3.99
N GLY A 64 27.15 -7.46 5.10
CA GLY A 64 28.38 -6.71 5.28
C GLY A 64 28.42 -5.42 4.46
N ASP A 65 29.02 -4.39 5.06
CA ASP A 65 29.12 -3.05 4.43
C ASP A 65 29.88 -3.07 3.10
N THR A 66 30.82 -4.01 2.93
CA THR A 66 31.61 -4.20 1.71
C THR A 66 30.81 -4.68 0.51
N TYR A 67 29.74 -5.43 0.70
CA TYR A 67 28.92 -5.94 -0.40
C TYR A 67 28.05 -4.86 -1.03
N TYR A 68 27.50 -3.96 -0.20
CA TYR A 68 26.62 -2.88 -0.67
C TYR A 68 27.36 -1.80 -1.48
N GLN A 69 28.61 -1.51 -1.12
CA GLN A 69 29.41 -0.48 -1.78
C GLN A 69 29.80 -0.81 -3.23
N HIS A 70 29.71 -2.09 -3.61
CA HIS A 70 30.10 -2.56 -4.95
C HIS A 70 28.91 -2.96 -5.84
N LEU A 71 27.68 -2.89 -5.31
CA LEU A 71 26.50 -3.17 -6.11
C LEU A 71 26.12 -1.93 -6.92
N SER A 72 25.80 -2.11 -8.21
CA SER A 72 25.12 -1.07 -8.97
C SER A 72 23.80 -0.70 -8.32
N ASP A 73 23.36 0.56 -8.47
CA ASP A 73 22.09 1.04 -7.88
C ASP A 73 20.89 0.15 -8.21
N ALA A 74 20.85 -0.43 -9.41
CA ALA A 74 19.80 -1.35 -9.81
C ALA A 74 19.82 -2.66 -9.00
N LEU A 75 21.00 -3.22 -8.72
CA LEU A 75 21.16 -4.42 -7.90
C LEU A 75 20.87 -4.14 -6.42
N ALA A 76 21.28 -2.99 -5.92
CA ALA A 76 20.97 -2.55 -4.55
C ALA A 76 19.46 -2.39 -4.36
N TYR A 77 18.76 -1.82 -5.34
CA TYR A 77 17.29 -1.69 -5.32
C TYR A 77 16.60 -3.07 -5.33
N ASP A 78 17.02 -3.99 -6.19
CA ASP A 78 16.42 -5.34 -6.27
C ASP A 78 16.64 -6.12 -4.97
N LEU A 79 17.81 -5.99 -4.35
CA LEU A 79 18.11 -6.60 -3.07
C LEU A 79 17.25 -6.03 -1.94
N ASP A 80 17.10 -4.71 -1.86
CA ASP A 80 16.24 -4.06 -0.87
C ASP A 80 14.76 -4.49 -1.03
N PHE A 81 14.28 -4.58 -2.26
CA PHE A 81 12.94 -5.08 -2.54
C PHE A 81 12.75 -6.54 -2.05
N ARG A 82 13.72 -7.41 -2.28
CA ARG A 82 13.68 -8.81 -1.81
C ARG A 82 13.73 -8.91 -0.29
N VAL A 83 14.57 -8.11 0.36
CA VAL A 83 14.64 -8.04 1.82
C VAL A 83 13.30 -7.62 2.41
N ARG A 84 12.67 -6.58 1.88
CA ARG A 84 11.34 -6.13 2.30
C ARG A 84 10.26 -7.18 2.06
N SER A 85 10.34 -7.92 0.96
CA SER A 85 9.42 -9.03 0.67
C SER A 85 9.53 -10.16 1.69
N ILE A 86 10.75 -10.49 2.13
CA ILE A 86 11.00 -11.48 3.18
C ILE A 86 10.46 -10.98 4.52
N GLN A 87 10.75 -9.73 4.88
CA GLN A 87 10.23 -9.09 6.10
C GLN A 87 8.71 -9.13 6.13
N HIS A 88 8.06 -8.75 5.03
CA HIS A 88 6.60 -8.80 4.91
C HIS A 88 6.05 -10.22 5.09
N ARG A 89 6.71 -11.22 4.51
CA ARG A 89 6.32 -12.64 4.67
C ARG A 89 6.43 -13.09 6.12
N ILE A 90 7.53 -12.79 6.79
CA ILE A 90 7.73 -13.12 8.21
C ILE A 90 6.63 -12.48 9.05
N ALA A 91 6.33 -11.25 8.79
CA ALA A 91 5.31 -10.52 9.50
C ALA A 91 3.89 -11.10 9.30
N VAL A 92 3.54 -11.48 8.09
CA VAL A 92 2.27 -12.17 7.83
C VAL A 92 2.20 -13.49 8.57
N GLU A 93 3.26 -14.31 8.53
CA GLU A 93 3.28 -15.62 9.16
C GLU A 93 3.30 -15.56 10.70
N GLN A 94 4.09 -14.67 11.26
CA GLN A 94 4.33 -14.66 12.71
C GLN A 94 3.42 -13.72 13.50
N LEU A 95 2.82 -12.73 12.84
CA LEU A 95 1.97 -11.76 13.53
C LEU A 95 0.54 -11.77 13.00
N LEU A 96 0.35 -11.60 11.70
CA LEU A 96 -0.99 -11.46 11.14
C LEU A 96 -1.79 -12.75 11.23
N LYS A 97 -1.24 -13.88 10.82
CA LYS A 97 -1.94 -15.16 10.84
C LYS A 97 -2.34 -15.60 12.26
N PRO A 98 -1.47 -15.54 13.28
CA PRO A 98 -1.88 -15.82 14.66
C PRO A 98 -2.96 -14.88 15.14
N ALA A 99 -2.80 -13.57 14.93
CA ALA A 99 -3.80 -12.58 15.34
C ALA A 99 -5.18 -12.82 14.70
N LEU A 100 -5.22 -13.18 13.41
CA LEU A 100 -6.46 -13.49 12.72
C LEU A 100 -7.11 -14.79 13.23
N ARG A 101 -6.32 -15.79 13.65
CA ARG A 101 -6.85 -17.05 14.22
C ARG A 101 -7.55 -16.86 15.55
N GLU A 102 -7.18 -15.85 16.31
CA GLU A 102 -7.80 -15.54 17.60
C GLU A 102 -9.12 -14.77 17.46
N ILE A 103 -9.40 -14.25 16.25
CA ILE A 103 -10.65 -13.54 16.00
C ILE A 103 -11.79 -14.55 15.80
N PRO A 104 -12.86 -14.48 16.60
CA PRO A 104 -14.03 -15.34 16.40
C PRO A 104 -14.61 -15.19 15.00
N TRP A 105 -15.00 -16.29 14.38
CA TRP A 105 -15.60 -16.33 13.04
C TRP A 105 -16.76 -15.33 12.90
N GLU A 106 -17.57 -15.18 13.93
CA GLU A 106 -18.70 -14.24 13.94
C GLU A 106 -18.28 -12.79 13.74
N LYS A 107 -17.07 -12.39 14.15
CA LYS A 107 -16.50 -11.09 13.85
C LYS A 107 -15.84 -11.07 12.47
N MET A 108 -15.11 -12.13 12.14
CA MET A 108 -14.35 -12.20 10.89
C MET A 108 -15.25 -12.09 9.66
N LYS A 109 -16.44 -12.68 9.68
CA LYS A 109 -17.41 -12.63 8.58
C LYS A 109 -17.90 -11.21 8.25
N HIS A 110 -17.75 -10.23 9.14
CA HIS A 110 -18.14 -8.85 8.91
C HIS A 110 -17.08 -8.00 8.20
N TYR A 111 -15.80 -8.39 8.26
CA TYR A 111 -14.73 -7.61 7.63
C TYR A 111 -14.89 -7.40 6.13
N PRO A 112 -15.34 -8.37 5.31
CA PRO A 112 -15.63 -8.13 3.92
C PRO A 112 -16.65 -7.00 3.68
N GLY A 113 -17.61 -6.81 4.57
CA GLY A 113 -18.58 -5.72 4.52
C GLY A 113 -17.92 -4.33 4.56
N SER A 114 -16.73 -4.20 5.16
CA SER A 114 -15.97 -2.94 5.14
C SER A 114 -15.59 -2.47 3.73
N PHE A 115 -15.66 -3.36 2.76
CA PHE A 115 -15.37 -3.06 1.36
C PHE A 115 -16.64 -2.86 0.52
N SER A 116 -17.84 -2.84 1.13
CA SER A 116 -19.05 -2.42 0.42
C SER A 116 -18.97 -0.93 0.02
N PHE A 117 -19.77 -0.51 -0.96
CA PHE A 117 -19.77 0.90 -1.37
C PHE A 117 -20.18 1.83 -0.25
N GLU A 118 -21.13 1.41 0.60
CA GLU A 118 -21.63 2.19 1.73
C GLU A 118 -20.56 2.40 2.81
N GLN A 119 -19.63 1.46 2.94
CA GLN A 119 -18.52 1.49 3.90
C GLN A 119 -17.22 2.05 3.32
N CYS A 120 -17.27 2.55 2.09
CA CYS A 120 -16.13 3.18 1.45
C CYS A 120 -16.35 4.68 1.26
N GLU A 121 -15.26 5.41 1.19
CA GLU A 121 -15.23 6.83 0.84
C GLU A 121 -14.37 7.06 -0.39
N LYS A 122 -14.75 8.03 -1.20
CA LYS A 122 -14.00 8.45 -2.36
C LYS A 122 -12.93 9.47 -1.93
N ARG A 123 -11.76 9.38 -2.50
CA ARG A 123 -10.72 10.39 -2.33
C ARG A 123 -11.06 11.61 -3.18
N GLU A 124 -11.84 12.54 -2.61
CA GLU A 124 -12.39 13.68 -3.33
C GLU A 124 -11.31 14.50 -4.03
N ILE A 125 -10.19 14.80 -3.37
CA ILE A 125 -9.09 15.57 -3.97
C ILE A 125 -8.58 14.93 -5.26
N VAL A 126 -8.44 13.60 -5.28
CA VAL A 126 -7.97 12.88 -6.49
C VAL A 126 -9.06 12.88 -7.56
N ALA A 127 -10.31 12.64 -7.16
CA ALA A 127 -11.45 12.61 -8.06
C ALA A 127 -11.69 13.97 -8.74
N GLU A 128 -11.65 15.06 -7.98
CA GLU A 128 -11.85 16.41 -8.50
C GLU A 128 -10.75 16.82 -9.49
N LYS A 129 -9.51 16.47 -9.18
CA LYS A 129 -8.39 16.74 -10.11
C LYS A 129 -8.48 15.95 -11.42
N ILE A 130 -8.92 14.71 -11.36
CA ILE A 130 -9.18 13.92 -12.58
C ILE A 130 -10.30 14.56 -13.40
N LYS A 131 -11.40 14.98 -12.75
CA LYS A 131 -12.51 15.68 -13.44
C LYS A 131 -12.07 16.99 -14.07
N GLN A 132 -11.33 17.81 -13.33
CA GLN A 132 -10.79 19.06 -13.86
C GLN A 132 -9.93 18.82 -15.10
N PHE A 133 -9.04 17.83 -15.04
CA PHE A 133 -8.18 17.48 -16.16
C PHE A 133 -8.99 17.03 -17.40
N ILE A 134 -10.03 16.20 -17.22
CA ILE A 134 -10.91 15.77 -18.31
C ILE A 134 -11.59 17.00 -18.94
N LYS A 135 -12.15 17.89 -18.13
CA LYS A 135 -12.82 19.11 -18.59
C LYS A 135 -11.89 20.02 -19.41
N GLU A 136 -10.69 20.27 -18.90
CA GLU A 136 -9.67 21.08 -19.62
C GLU A 136 -9.29 20.48 -20.97
N LYS A 137 -9.40 19.16 -21.12
CA LYS A 137 -9.13 18.46 -22.38
C LYS A 137 -10.28 18.59 -23.37
N GLU A 138 -11.51 18.49 -22.90
CA GLU A 138 -12.71 18.68 -23.74
C GLU A 138 -12.80 20.11 -24.29
N GLU A 139 -12.40 21.12 -23.51
CA GLU A 139 -12.39 22.54 -23.92
C GLU A 139 -11.29 22.87 -24.98
N LYS A 140 -10.30 22.01 -25.15
CA LYS A 140 -9.18 22.19 -26.11
C LYS A 140 -9.35 21.44 -27.42
N GLN A 141 -10.40 20.63 -27.55
CA GLN A 141 -10.78 19.92 -28.78
C GLN A 141 -11.86 20.69 -29.56
#